data_8c143952dc7768089c93b28c604eccdf
#
_entry.id   8c143952dc7768089c93b28c604eccdf
#
_cell.length_a   1.000
_cell.length_b   1.000
_cell.length_c   1.000
_cell.angle_alpha   90.00
_cell.angle_beta   90.00
_cell.angle_gamma   90.00
#
_symmetry.space_group_name_H-M   'P 1'
#
loop_
_entity.id
_entity.type
_entity.pdbx_description
1 polymer ?
#
loop_
_entity_poly.entity_id
_entity_poly.type
_entity_poly.pdbx_seq_one_letter_code
_entity_poly.pdbx_strand_id
1 'polypeptide(L)'
;KASDDASGLAIADKLRTQVTSINQGISNGNSAIALLQIADKSMAEQSKILDTVKAKLIQANTDTTSDDGRTAIAKDVAKLLQQLNNIAEQTNYNGTNLLQAGRSTGGATSLIASVGGNAQKGGLSFQIGEGTADLISTKTIQANVLGFNLKTLATAVSIGAAAAAATAAFGALSMGAKASAGFFTRAQASAGQIAVNDAITKLNGYR
;
A
#
# COMPACT_ATOMS: atom_id res chain seq x y z
N LYS A 1 -38.02 10.98 46.84
CA LYS A 1 -38.02 12.12 45.87
C LYS A 1 -36.57 12.48 45.56
N ALA A 2 -36.29 13.09 44.39
CA ALA A 2 -34.95 13.54 44.03
C ALA A 2 -34.30 14.49 45.07
N SER A 3 -35.07 15.07 45.97
CA SER A 3 -34.60 15.91 47.09
C SER A 3 -34.13 15.08 48.28
N ASP A 4 -34.41 13.80 48.35
CA ASP A 4 -34.14 12.97 49.53
C ASP A 4 -32.79 12.24 49.38
N ASP A 5 -32.31 12.04 48.16
CA ASP A 5 -30.98 11.46 47.87
C ASP A 5 -30.37 12.06 46.59
N ALA A 6 -29.94 13.31 46.69
CA ALA A 6 -29.28 14.01 45.60
C ALA A 6 -27.90 13.37 45.24
N SER A 7 -27.25 12.75 46.23
CA SER A 7 -25.96 12.09 46.05
C SER A 7 -26.12 10.80 45.25
N GLY A 8 -27.12 9.98 45.59
CA GLY A 8 -27.41 8.74 44.86
C GLY A 8 -27.84 9.00 43.41
N LEU A 9 -28.63 10.06 43.17
CA LEU A 9 -29.03 10.46 41.83
C LEU A 9 -27.82 10.91 40.98
N ALA A 10 -26.92 11.71 41.55
CA ALA A 10 -25.72 12.15 40.86
C ALA A 10 -24.80 10.98 40.49
N ILE A 11 -24.65 9.99 41.37
CA ILE A 11 -23.88 8.76 41.10
C ILE A 11 -24.56 7.94 39.99
N ALA A 12 -25.89 7.77 40.06
CA ALA A 12 -26.66 7.04 39.06
C ALA A 12 -26.54 7.68 37.65
N ASP A 13 -26.62 9.00 37.57
CA ASP A 13 -26.46 9.73 36.31
C ASP A 13 -25.02 9.60 35.73
N LYS A 14 -24.03 9.66 36.60
CA LYS A 14 -22.63 9.43 36.21
C LYS A 14 -22.43 8.02 35.67
N LEU A 15 -22.94 7.00 36.37
CA LEU A 15 -22.86 5.61 35.92
C LEU A 15 -23.60 5.39 34.59
N ARG A 16 -24.77 6.01 34.42
CA ARG A 16 -25.51 5.96 33.16
C ARG A 16 -24.70 6.57 31.99
N THR A 17 -24.07 7.69 32.23
CA THR A 17 -23.19 8.34 31.22
C THR A 17 -22.02 7.44 30.87
N GLN A 18 -21.37 6.81 31.85
CA GLN A 18 -20.28 5.86 31.62
C GLN A 18 -20.74 4.65 30.80
N VAL A 19 -21.88 4.06 31.11
CA VAL A 19 -22.45 2.94 30.34
C VAL A 19 -22.71 3.35 28.90
N THR A 20 -23.24 4.55 28.66
CA THR A 20 -23.47 5.08 27.31
C THR A 20 -22.16 5.27 26.55
N SER A 21 -21.13 5.83 27.20
CA SER A 21 -19.80 6.02 26.62
C SER A 21 -19.14 4.69 26.28
N ILE A 22 -19.23 3.70 27.16
CA ILE A 22 -18.68 2.34 26.90
C ILE A 22 -19.41 1.67 25.74
N ASN A 23 -20.74 1.75 25.66
CA ASN A 23 -21.51 1.21 24.55
C ASN A 23 -21.11 1.84 23.21
N GLN A 24 -20.88 3.16 23.19
CA GLN A 24 -20.35 3.82 22.01
C GLN A 24 -18.93 3.35 21.68
N GLY A 25 -18.07 3.16 22.67
CA GLY A 25 -16.73 2.59 22.49
C GLY A 25 -16.75 1.19 21.88
N ILE A 26 -17.67 0.32 22.31
CA ILE A 26 -17.89 -1.00 21.73
C ILE A 26 -18.33 -0.89 20.26
N SER A 27 -19.24 0.01 19.94
CA SER A 27 -19.67 0.26 18.56
C SER A 27 -18.51 0.75 17.67
N ASN A 28 -17.70 1.66 18.18
CA ASN A 28 -16.49 2.13 17.49
C ASN A 28 -15.49 0.98 17.27
N GLY A 29 -15.30 0.11 18.27
CA GLY A 29 -14.46 -1.07 18.19
C GLY A 29 -14.92 -2.04 17.10
N ASN A 30 -16.21 -2.31 17.02
CA ASN A 30 -16.77 -3.16 15.97
C ASN A 30 -16.55 -2.57 14.57
N SER A 31 -16.71 -1.26 14.41
CA SER A 31 -16.42 -0.54 13.17
C SER A 31 -14.94 -0.61 12.81
N ALA A 32 -14.05 -0.49 13.80
CA ALA A 32 -12.61 -0.62 13.61
C ALA A 32 -12.21 -2.03 13.12
N ILE A 33 -12.83 -3.09 13.70
CA ILE A 33 -12.59 -4.47 13.26
C ILE A 33 -13.02 -4.66 11.81
N ALA A 34 -14.21 -4.19 11.43
CA ALA A 34 -14.69 -4.28 10.05
C ALA A 34 -13.74 -3.56 9.07
N LEU A 35 -13.26 -2.38 9.43
CA LEU A 35 -12.30 -1.61 8.65
C LEU A 35 -10.97 -2.35 8.48
N LEU A 36 -10.43 -2.92 9.56
CA LEU A 36 -9.18 -3.69 9.53
C LEU A 36 -9.32 -4.96 8.71
N GLN A 37 -10.46 -5.63 8.73
CA GLN A 37 -10.74 -6.79 7.87
C GLN A 37 -10.73 -6.42 6.38
N ILE A 38 -11.27 -5.26 6.01
CA ILE A 38 -11.22 -4.77 4.63
C ILE A 38 -9.76 -4.51 4.23
N ALA A 39 -8.99 -3.83 5.07
CA ALA A 39 -7.58 -3.56 4.81
C ALA A 39 -6.76 -4.86 4.67
N ASP A 40 -6.96 -5.85 5.56
CA ASP A 40 -6.27 -7.15 5.49
C ASP A 40 -6.59 -7.91 4.19
N LYS A 41 -7.87 -7.97 3.79
CA LYS A 41 -8.27 -8.60 2.52
C LYS A 41 -7.63 -7.93 1.32
N SER A 42 -7.61 -6.60 1.29
CA SER A 42 -6.96 -5.85 0.21
C SER A 42 -5.45 -6.11 0.16
N MET A 43 -4.79 -6.16 1.31
CA MET A 43 -3.37 -6.52 1.39
C MET A 43 -3.11 -7.97 0.99
N ALA A 44 -4.03 -8.90 1.25
CA ALA A 44 -3.93 -10.28 0.78
C ALA A 44 -3.95 -10.37 -0.76
N GLU A 45 -4.80 -9.58 -1.42
CA GLU A 45 -4.80 -9.50 -2.89
C GLU A 45 -3.50 -8.87 -3.43
N GLN A 46 -2.96 -7.85 -2.76
CA GLN A 46 -1.66 -7.28 -3.12
C GLN A 46 -0.52 -8.31 -2.99
N SER A 47 -0.56 -9.18 -1.97
CA SER A 47 0.41 -10.28 -1.81
C SER A 47 0.40 -11.20 -3.02
N LYS A 48 -0.77 -11.62 -3.49
CA LYS A 48 -0.90 -12.49 -4.68
C LYS A 48 -0.33 -11.82 -5.94
N ILE A 49 -0.54 -10.51 -6.08
CA ILE A 49 0.04 -9.74 -7.18
C ILE A 49 1.57 -9.75 -7.09
N LEU A 50 2.15 -9.50 -5.92
CA LEU A 50 3.59 -9.52 -5.72
C LEU A 50 4.18 -10.90 -5.98
N ASP A 51 3.53 -11.97 -5.59
CA ASP A 51 3.94 -13.35 -5.89
C ASP A 51 3.95 -13.62 -7.40
N THR A 52 2.92 -13.14 -8.11
CA THR A 52 2.84 -13.25 -9.58
C THR A 52 3.95 -12.43 -10.24
N VAL A 53 4.21 -11.22 -9.77
CA VAL A 53 5.32 -10.38 -10.26
C VAL A 53 6.65 -11.08 -10.06
N LYS A 54 6.88 -11.67 -8.88
CA LYS A 54 8.08 -12.44 -8.58
C LYS A 54 8.28 -13.60 -9.55
N ALA A 55 7.26 -14.40 -9.82
CA ALA A 55 7.30 -15.51 -10.77
C ALA A 55 7.67 -15.02 -12.19
N LYS A 56 7.05 -13.93 -12.64
CA LYS A 56 7.35 -13.28 -13.93
C LYS A 56 8.80 -12.77 -14.01
N LEU A 57 9.33 -12.21 -12.94
CA LEU A 57 10.71 -11.72 -12.89
C LEU A 57 11.72 -12.89 -12.91
N ILE A 58 11.42 -14.02 -12.26
CA ILE A 58 12.23 -15.23 -12.33
C ILE A 58 12.27 -15.74 -13.77
N GLN A 59 11.13 -15.78 -14.46
CA GLN A 59 11.07 -16.14 -15.89
C GLN A 59 11.90 -15.20 -16.75
N ALA A 60 11.83 -13.89 -16.52
CA ALA A 60 12.60 -12.89 -17.27
C ALA A 60 14.12 -12.98 -17.01
N ASN A 61 14.53 -13.48 -15.83
CA ASN A 61 15.95 -13.63 -15.45
C ASN A 61 16.62 -14.87 -16.08
N THR A 62 15.87 -15.73 -16.75
CA THR A 62 16.39 -16.95 -17.38
C THR A 62 17.03 -16.63 -18.72
N ASP A 63 18.20 -17.23 -19.01
CA ASP A 63 18.95 -17.01 -20.26
C ASP A 63 18.21 -17.52 -21.51
N THR A 64 17.31 -18.47 -21.33
CA THR A 64 16.48 -19.01 -22.43
C THR A 64 15.36 -18.06 -22.88
N THR A 65 15.10 -16.99 -22.13
CA THR A 65 14.07 -16.00 -22.48
C THR A 65 14.66 -15.00 -23.48
N SER A 66 14.03 -14.87 -24.66
CA SER A 66 14.40 -13.89 -25.67
C SER A 66 14.16 -12.45 -25.21
N ASP A 67 14.78 -11.47 -25.87
CA ASP A 67 14.57 -10.05 -25.55
C ASP A 67 13.12 -9.61 -25.77
N ASP A 68 12.48 -10.12 -26.82
CA ASP A 68 11.04 -9.88 -27.05
C ASP A 68 10.18 -10.51 -25.95
N GLY A 69 10.54 -11.72 -25.50
CA GLY A 69 9.88 -12.38 -24.37
C GLY A 69 10.03 -11.59 -23.08
N ARG A 70 11.23 -11.06 -22.80
CA ARG A 70 11.45 -10.18 -21.64
C ARG A 70 10.64 -8.88 -21.72
N THR A 71 10.52 -8.32 -22.93
CA THR A 71 9.71 -7.11 -23.15
C THR A 71 8.22 -7.39 -22.91
N ALA A 72 7.72 -8.55 -23.34
CA ALA A 72 6.36 -8.96 -23.06
C ALA A 72 6.11 -9.14 -21.56
N ILE A 73 7.04 -9.81 -20.85
CA ILE A 73 6.98 -9.96 -19.38
C ILE A 73 7.01 -8.60 -18.69
N ALA A 74 7.84 -7.65 -19.14
CA ALA A 74 7.88 -6.30 -18.59
C ALA A 74 6.53 -5.58 -18.70
N LYS A 75 5.83 -5.71 -19.82
CA LYS A 75 4.48 -5.15 -20.00
C LYS A 75 3.47 -5.78 -19.04
N ASP A 76 3.54 -7.09 -18.82
CA ASP A 76 2.69 -7.78 -17.85
C ASP A 76 2.97 -7.31 -16.42
N VAL A 77 4.24 -7.22 -16.03
CA VAL A 77 4.64 -6.72 -14.71
C VAL A 77 4.18 -5.27 -14.52
N ALA A 78 4.30 -4.43 -15.55
CA ALA A 78 3.81 -3.05 -15.49
C ALA A 78 2.31 -2.97 -15.16
N LYS A 79 1.49 -3.82 -15.81
CA LYS A 79 0.05 -3.91 -15.52
C LYS A 79 -0.25 -4.40 -14.10
N LEU A 80 0.50 -5.38 -13.63
CA LEU A 80 0.36 -5.90 -12.27
C LEU A 80 0.71 -4.85 -11.21
N LEU A 81 1.78 -4.08 -11.42
CA LEU A 81 2.13 -2.96 -10.54
C LEU A 81 1.08 -1.84 -10.56
N GLN A 82 0.49 -1.57 -11.72
CA GLN A 82 -0.63 -0.63 -11.82
C GLN A 82 -1.85 -1.13 -11.04
N GLN A 83 -2.18 -2.42 -11.14
CA GLN A 83 -3.26 -3.03 -10.38
C GLN A 83 -3.00 -2.96 -8.87
N LEU A 84 -1.76 -3.20 -8.43
CA LEU A 84 -1.37 -3.04 -7.03
C LEU A 84 -1.63 -1.62 -6.51
N ASN A 85 -1.27 -0.60 -7.29
CA ASN A 85 -1.56 0.79 -6.96
C ASN A 85 -3.08 1.07 -6.92
N ASN A 86 -3.83 0.54 -7.88
CA ASN A 86 -5.29 0.71 -7.92
C ASN A 86 -5.95 0.12 -6.67
N ILE A 87 -5.51 -1.05 -6.20
CA ILE A 87 -6.00 -1.63 -4.94
C ILE A 87 -5.71 -0.70 -3.77
N ALA A 88 -4.48 -0.16 -3.69
CA ALA A 88 -4.11 0.76 -2.62
C ALA A 88 -4.94 2.06 -2.63
N GLU A 89 -5.28 2.56 -3.82
CA GLU A 89 -6.03 3.79 -4.01
C GLU A 89 -7.53 3.61 -3.75
N GLN A 90 -8.10 2.50 -4.22
CA GLN A 90 -9.54 2.24 -4.15
C GLN A 90 -10.00 1.68 -2.81
N THR A 91 -9.07 1.13 -2.01
CA THR A 91 -9.40 0.59 -0.70
C THR A 91 -9.69 1.71 0.28
N ASN A 92 -10.97 1.95 0.52
CA ASN A 92 -11.44 2.94 1.48
C ASN A 92 -12.63 2.41 2.30
N TYR A 93 -12.86 3.02 3.46
CA TYR A 93 -14.02 2.78 4.30
C TYR A 93 -14.65 4.12 4.64
N ASN A 94 -15.91 4.32 4.22
CA ASN A 94 -16.65 5.57 4.44
C ASN A 94 -15.85 6.83 4.05
N GLY A 95 -15.21 6.80 2.87
CA GLY A 95 -14.38 7.90 2.38
C GLY A 95 -12.98 8.02 2.99
N THR A 96 -12.67 7.21 4.00
CA THR A 96 -11.32 7.16 4.60
C THR A 96 -10.48 6.11 3.88
N ASN A 97 -9.41 6.55 3.23
CA ASN A 97 -8.46 5.64 2.59
C ASN A 97 -7.71 4.83 3.65
N LEU A 98 -7.54 3.52 3.42
CA LEU A 98 -6.96 2.60 4.40
C LEU A 98 -5.49 2.32 4.15
N LEU A 99 -5.08 2.17 2.89
CA LEU A 99 -3.75 1.69 2.51
C LEU A 99 -2.78 2.80 2.10
N GLN A 100 -3.25 4.01 1.88
CA GLN A 100 -2.44 5.19 1.54
C GLN A 100 -3.19 6.49 1.87
N ALA A 101 -2.50 7.63 1.88
CA ALA A 101 -3.08 8.94 2.16
C ALA A 101 -3.65 9.60 0.90
N GLY A 102 -4.76 9.14 0.39
CA GLY A 102 -5.44 9.78 -0.73
C GLY A 102 -4.77 9.61 -2.10
N ARG A 103 -5.46 10.04 -3.13
CA ARG A 103 -5.02 9.98 -4.52
C ARG A 103 -3.94 11.03 -4.79
N SER A 104 -2.86 10.63 -5.47
CA SER A 104 -1.91 11.59 -6.02
C SER A 104 -2.58 12.39 -7.15
N THR A 105 -2.54 13.71 -7.05
CA THR A 105 -3.06 14.63 -8.08
C THR A 105 -2.14 14.76 -9.31
N GLY A 106 -1.07 13.98 -9.40
CA GLY A 106 -0.21 13.90 -10.58
C GLY A 106 -0.86 13.03 -11.66
N GLY A 107 -1.21 13.64 -12.78
CA GLY A 107 -1.97 13.05 -13.88
C GLY A 107 -1.58 11.62 -14.27
N ALA A 108 -2.59 10.85 -14.57
CA ALA A 108 -2.63 9.41 -14.81
C ALA A 108 -1.88 8.89 -16.07
N THR A 109 -0.83 9.56 -16.54
CA THR A 109 -0.17 9.21 -17.81
C THR A 109 1.11 8.40 -17.65
N SER A 110 1.59 8.17 -16.43
CA SER A 110 2.79 7.37 -16.18
C SER A 110 2.59 6.51 -14.94
N LEU A 111 2.98 5.23 -15.00
CA LEU A 111 3.10 4.36 -13.82
C LEU A 111 3.92 5.03 -12.71
N ILE A 112 4.84 5.93 -13.09
CA ILE A 112 5.70 6.71 -12.20
C ILE A 112 4.96 7.93 -11.65
N ALA A 113 4.04 8.54 -12.39
CA ALA A 113 3.26 9.69 -11.93
C ALA A 113 2.16 9.29 -10.93
N SER A 114 1.60 8.08 -11.08
CA SER A 114 0.73 7.47 -10.06
C SER A 114 1.48 7.09 -8.79
N VAL A 115 2.81 6.96 -8.88
CA VAL A 115 3.73 6.65 -7.77
C VAL A 115 4.14 7.92 -7.01
N GLY A 116 3.91 9.09 -7.63
CA GLY A 116 4.36 10.37 -7.10
C GLY A 116 3.48 10.87 -5.98
N GLY A 117 3.96 10.77 -4.77
CA GLY A 117 3.59 11.76 -3.79
C GLY A 117 2.61 11.35 -2.73
N ASN A 118 2.50 10.09 -2.39
CA ASN A 118 1.61 9.79 -1.31
C ASN A 118 2.31 9.55 -0.01
N ALA A 119 2.18 10.55 0.82
CA ALA A 119 2.46 10.44 2.23
C ALA A 119 1.85 9.14 2.78
N GLN A 120 2.54 8.54 3.70
CA GLN A 120 2.01 7.44 4.49
C GLN A 120 0.65 7.84 5.05
N LYS A 121 -0.31 6.94 5.01
CA LYS A 121 -1.53 7.10 5.79
C LYS A 121 -1.12 7.18 7.26
N GLY A 122 -1.39 8.29 7.91
CA GLY A 122 -1.24 8.41 9.36
C GLY A 122 -1.99 7.27 10.05
N GLY A 123 -1.49 6.80 11.18
CA GLY A 123 -2.17 5.75 11.94
C GLY A 123 -3.64 6.09 12.14
N LEU A 124 -4.52 5.10 12.01
CA LEU A 124 -5.92 5.24 12.35
C LEU A 124 -6.05 5.11 13.88
N SER A 125 -6.76 6.01 14.50
CA SER A 125 -7.03 5.96 15.94
C SER A 125 -8.52 5.77 16.18
N PHE A 126 -8.85 4.86 17.09
CA PHE A 126 -10.22 4.50 17.45
C PHE A 126 -10.44 4.74 18.93
N GLN A 127 -11.42 5.57 19.26
CA GLN A 127 -11.83 5.83 20.64
C GLN A 127 -12.66 4.64 21.12
N ILE A 128 -12.20 3.96 22.18
CA ILE A 128 -12.86 2.79 22.77
C ILE A 128 -13.33 3.00 24.21
N GLY A 129 -12.84 4.04 24.87
CA GLY A 129 -13.18 4.36 26.25
C GLY A 129 -13.69 5.77 26.43
N GLU A 130 -14.03 6.12 27.68
CA GLU A 130 -14.53 7.45 28.08
C GLU A 130 -13.43 8.51 28.08
N GLY A 131 -12.18 8.11 28.40
CA GLY A 131 -11.05 9.01 28.49
C GLY A 131 -10.50 9.39 27.12
N THR A 132 -10.06 10.63 26.95
CA THR A 132 -9.47 11.13 25.70
C THR A 132 -8.19 10.37 25.29
N ALA A 133 -7.57 9.65 26.21
CA ALA A 133 -6.39 8.81 25.98
C ALA A 133 -6.73 7.35 25.65
N ASP A 134 -8.02 6.95 25.76
CA ASP A 134 -8.46 5.57 25.50
C ASP A 134 -8.60 5.31 24.01
N LEU A 135 -7.47 5.42 23.30
CA LEU A 135 -7.36 5.27 21.86
C LEU A 135 -6.56 4.02 21.50
N ILE A 136 -7.08 3.21 20.59
CA ILE A 136 -6.28 2.21 19.88
C ILE A 136 -5.82 2.85 18.56
N SER A 137 -4.52 2.90 18.32
CA SER A 137 -3.95 3.43 17.09
C SER A 137 -3.22 2.35 16.29
N THR A 138 -3.42 2.34 14.98
CA THR A 138 -2.67 1.49 14.06
C THR A 138 -1.38 2.17 13.63
N LYS A 139 -0.42 1.37 13.14
CA LYS A 139 0.77 1.91 12.48
C LYS A 139 0.41 2.61 11.17
N THR A 140 1.31 3.46 10.70
CA THR A 140 1.22 4.09 9.37
C THR A 140 1.34 3.03 8.28
N ILE A 141 0.47 3.08 7.28
CA ILE A 141 0.44 2.14 6.15
C ILE A 141 0.66 2.92 4.86
N GLN A 142 1.57 2.41 4.01
CA GLN A 142 1.74 2.86 2.64
C GLN A 142 1.94 1.63 1.75
N ALA A 143 0.85 1.03 1.33
CA ALA A 143 0.82 -0.21 0.56
C ALA A 143 0.66 0.06 -0.94
N ASN A 144 1.58 0.83 -1.52
CA ASN A 144 1.65 1.13 -2.95
C ASN A 144 3.07 0.90 -3.48
N VAL A 145 3.28 1.03 -4.78
CA VAL A 145 4.59 0.83 -5.45
C VAL A 145 5.70 1.68 -4.82
N LEU A 146 5.40 2.91 -4.40
CA LEU A 146 6.36 3.78 -3.72
C LEU A 146 6.66 3.28 -2.30
N GLY A 147 5.62 2.96 -1.54
CA GLY A 147 5.74 2.44 -0.18
C GLY A 147 6.54 1.14 -0.09
N PHE A 148 6.44 0.31 -1.11
CA PHE A 148 7.19 -0.94 -1.25
C PHE A 148 8.57 -0.79 -1.91
N ASN A 149 9.04 0.43 -2.19
CA ASN A 149 10.30 0.71 -2.89
C ASN A 149 10.42 0.07 -4.29
N LEU A 150 9.30 -0.18 -4.96
CA LEU A 150 9.25 -0.78 -6.30
C LEU A 150 9.41 0.25 -7.43
N LYS A 151 9.73 1.51 -7.12
CA LYS A 151 9.87 2.59 -8.11
C LYS A 151 10.87 2.26 -9.20
N THR A 152 12.01 1.70 -8.86
CA THR A 152 13.05 1.32 -9.82
C THR A 152 12.56 0.25 -10.79
N LEU A 153 11.86 -0.78 -10.26
CA LEU A 153 11.24 -1.81 -11.10
C LEU A 153 10.14 -1.20 -11.98
N ALA A 154 9.25 -0.38 -11.44
CA ALA A 154 8.19 0.28 -12.20
C ALA A 154 8.76 1.14 -13.33
N THR A 155 9.87 1.84 -13.10
CA THR A 155 10.58 2.61 -14.13
C THR A 155 11.15 1.68 -15.19
N ALA A 156 11.84 0.60 -14.82
CA ALA A 156 12.45 -0.35 -15.73
C ALA A 156 11.43 -1.01 -16.68
N VAL A 157 10.25 -1.39 -16.17
CA VAL A 157 9.21 -2.02 -16.99
C VAL A 157 8.39 -1.01 -17.81
N SER A 158 8.39 0.28 -17.43
CA SER A 158 7.73 1.35 -18.19
C SER A 158 8.51 1.79 -19.42
N ILE A 159 9.81 1.57 -19.46
CA ILE A 159 10.71 1.98 -20.57
C ILE A 159 10.36 1.23 -21.88
N GLY A 160 9.75 0.06 -21.82
CA GLY A 160 9.25 -0.65 -22.99
C GLY A 160 8.15 0.08 -23.78
N ALA A 161 7.65 1.22 -23.27
CA ALA A 161 6.59 2.02 -23.93
C ALA A 161 7.05 3.43 -24.36
N ALA A 162 8.19 3.96 -23.87
CA ALA A 162 8.68 5.29 -24.23
C ALA A 162 10.21 5.39 -24.11
N ALA A 163 10.92 4.90 -25.10
CA ALA A 163 12.39 4.79 -25.10
C ALA A 163 13.17 6.12 -25.10
N ALA A 164 12.52 7.28 -25.11
CA ALA A 164 13.20 8.54 -25.38
C ALA A 164 13.52 9.44 -24.16
N ALA A 165 12.93 9.19 -22.98
CA ALA A 165 13.08 10.11 -21.85
C ALA A 165 13.79 9.52 -20.61
N ALA A 166 14.17 8.26 -20.61
CA ALA A 166 14.67 7.58 -19.41
C ALA A 166 16.20 7.47 -19.32
N THR A 167 16.95 7.91 -20.31
CA THR A 167 18.42 7.85 -20.34
C THR A 167 19.09 8.72 -19.26
N ALA A 168 18.41 9.72 -18.74
CA ALA A 168 18.98 10.66 -17.78
C ALA A 168 18.87 10.21 -16.30
N ALA A 169 17.99 9.27 -15.96
CA ALA A 169 17.75 8.84 -14.57
C ALA A 169 18.53 7.57 -14.16
N PHE A 170 19.21 6.92 -15.10
CA PHE A 170 19.93 5.67 -14.88
C PHE A 170 21.44 5.84 -14.66
N GLY A 171 21.92 7.04 -14.43
CA GLY A 171 23.34 7.35 -14.27
C GLY A 171 24.07 6.72 -13.09
N ALA A 172 23.41 5.92 -12.27
CA ALA A 172 24.01 5.31 -11.08
C ALA A 172 24.10 3.77 -11.12
N LEU A 173 23.59 3.10 -12.16
CA LEU A 173 23.78 1.66 -12.39
C LEU A 173 24.64 1.44 -13.66
N SER A 174 25.83 2.06 -13.67
CA SER A 174 26.87 1.80 -14.65
C SER A 174 27.46 0.42 -14.39
N MET A 175 26.89 -0.58 -14.99
CA MET A 175 27.56 -1.82 -15.31
C MET A 175 27.67 -1.89 -16.83
N GLY A 176 28.90 -1.74 -17.34
CA GLY A 176 29.23 -1.63 -18.74
C GLY A 176 28.71 -2.77 -19.64
N ALA A 177 27.48 -2.61 -20.08
CA ALA A 177 26.94 -3.35 -21.21
C ALA A 177 26.10 -2.37 -22.01
N LYS A 178 26.34 -2.33 -23.33
CA LYS A 178 25.56 -1.62 -24.33
C LYS A 178 24.08 -1.59 -23.94
N ALA A 179 23.62 -0.48 -23.39
CA ALA A 179 22.21 -0.20 -23.25
C ALA A 179 21.63 -0.04 -24.66
N SER A 180 21.23 -1.16 -25.27
CA SER A 180 20.35 -1.14 -26.43
C SER A 180 19.06 -0.51 -25.93
N ALA A 181 18.81 0.73 -26.35
CA ALA A 181 17.63 1.47 -26.00
C ALA A 181 16.37 0.60 -26.19
N GLY A 182 15.65 0.29 -25.11
CA GLY A 182 14.30 -0.20 -25.19
C GLY A 182 14.00 -1.60 -24.64
N PHE A 183 14.96 -2.40 -24.20
CA PHE A 183 14.70 -3.76 -23.72
C PHE A 183 14.81 -3.89 -22.20
N PHE A 184 13.88 -4.65 -21.62
CA PHE A 184 13.97 -5.07 -20.22
C PHE A 184 15.07 -6.11 -20.07
N THR A 185 16.13 -5.78 -19.34
CA THR A 185 17.32 -6.61 -19.24
C THR A 185 17.22 -7.63 -18.12
N ARG A 186 18.02 -8.71 -18.21
CA ARG A 186 18.19 -9.71 -17.15
C ARG A 186 18.63 -9.07 -15.82
N ALA A 187 19.56 -8.11 -15.86
CA ALA A 187 20.02 -7.41 -14.66
C ALA A 187 18.87 -6.63 -13.97
N GLN A 188 17.98 -6.02 -14.76
CA GLN A 188 16.79 -5.34 -14.23
C GLN A 188 15.79 -6.33 -13.64
N ALA A 189 15.61 -7.51 -14.22
CA ALA A 189 14.79 -8.57 -13.68
C ALA A 189 15.34 -9.09 -12.34
N SER A 190 16.66 -9.30 -12.23
CA SER A 190 17.32 -9.71 -10.99
C SER A 190 17.18 -8.67 -9.88
N ALA A 191 17.43 -7.40 -10.18
CA ALA A 191 17.23 -6.31 -9.23
C ALA A 191 15.75 -6.20 -8.79
N GLY A 192 14.83 -6.41 -9.73
CA GLY A 192 13.41 -6.44 -9.45
C GLY A 192 13.00 -7.56 -8.48
N GLN A 193 13.60 -8.74 -8.57
CA GLN A 193 13.35 -9.86 -7.65
C GLN A 193 13.69 -9.49 -6.19
N ILE A 194 14.82 -8.81 -5.98
CA ILE A 194 15.23 -8.34 -4.65
C ILE A 194 14.19 -7.35 -4.12
N ALA A 195 13.84 -6.35 -4.92
CA ALA A 195 12.86 -5.33 -4.54
C ALA A 195 11.48 -5.93 -4.22
N VAL A 196 11.04 -6.95 -4.96
CA VAL A 196 9.76 -7.64 -4.70
C VAL A 196 9.81 -8.47 -3.41
N ASN A 197 10.94 -9.12 -3.10
CA ASN A 197 11.10 -9.82 -1.82
C ASN A 197 11.01 -8.86 -0.63
N ASP A 198 11.64 -7.70 -0.73
CA ASP A 198 11.57 -6.65 0.30
C ASP A 198 10.12 -6.12 0.43
N ALA A 199 9.43 -5.96 -0.71
CA ALA A 199 8.03 -5.55 -0.73
C ALA A 199 7.10 -6.55 -0.02
N ILE A 200 7.28 -7.85 -0.26
CA ILE A 200 6.51 -8.92 0.39
C ILE A 200 6.78 -8.92 1.91
N THR A 201 8.04 -8.77 2.31
CA THR A 201 8.40 -8.67 3.73
C THR A 201 7.75 -7.47 4.40
N LYS A 202 7.75 -6.32 3.74
CA LYS A 202 7.13 -5.09 4.24
C LYS A 202 5.61 -5.21 4.33
N LEU A 203 4.97 -5.81 3.32
CA LEU A 203 3.53 -6.06 3.31
C LEU A 203 3.11 -6.98 4.47
N ASN A 204 3.87 -8.04 4.72
CA ASN A 204 3.63 -8.93 5.87
C ASN A 204 3.82 -8.21 7.21
N GLY A 205 4.67 -7.20 7.28
CA GLY A 205 4.84 -6.35 8.46
C GLY A 205 3.67 -5.39 8.71
N TYR A 206 2.84 -5.13 7.69
CA TYR A 206 1.61 -4.33 7.85
C TYR A 206 0.41 -5.18 8.27
N ARG A 207 0.38 -6.46 7.93
CA ARG A 207 -0.65 -7.44 8.31
C ARG A 207 -0.43 -7.97 9.73
#